data_dfd2a10f9caee47e3118fc8eb9891074
#
_entry.id   dfd2a10f9caee47e3118fc8eb9891074
#
_cell.length_a   1.000
_cell.length_b   1.000
_cell.length_c   1.000
_cell.angle_alpha   90.00
_cell.angle_beta   90.00
_cell.angle_gamma   90.00
#
_symmetry.space_group_name_H-M   'P 1'
#
loop_
_entity.id
_entity.type
_entity.pdbx_description
1 polymer ?
#
loop_
_entity_poly.entity_id
_entity_poly.type
_entity_poly.pdbx_seq_one_letter_code
_entity_poly.pdbx_strand_id
1 'polypeptide(L)'
;MEHQLAARDLRVAGPTRPLLDGISVVARAGRVLAVTGSSGSGKTTLLSVLGGLVAANAGEAAYDGGPVGTRGGEPRRGTAFVLQTYGLVPTLTAEENVAIALRAADVEPREAAERAAAALDRLGVADLADRLISELSGGQLQRVAVARALAAVPDVLLADEPTSELDEVNRDLVVAEIRAEALRGAVVVLATHDPDVAAQCDDEIHLVDGRLAEAAPAGVLVSDEPGHEHDLYRRPGS
;
A
#
# COMPACT_ATOMS: atom_id res chain seq x y z
N MET A 1 18.41 8.82 7.43
CA MET A 1 17.50 7.90 8.17
C MET A 1 16.73 7.13 7.12
N GLU A 2 16.56 5.86 7.30
CA GLU A 2 15.80 5.01 6.37
C GLU A 2 14.31 5.24 6.66
N HIS A 3 13.51 5.61 5.64
CA HIS A 3 12.07 5.83 5.79
C HIS A 3 11.35 4.52 6.09
N GLN A 4 10.32 4.59 6.93
CA GLN A 4 9.54 3.42 7.31
C GLN A 4 8.06 3.74 7.57
N LEU A 5 7.21 2.77 7.24
CA LEU A 5 5.79 2.74 7.58
C LEU A 5 5.57 1.65 8.62
N ALA A 6 5.12 2.02 9.80
CA ALA A 6 4.97 1.10 10.93
C ALA A 6 3.53 1.04 11.42
N ALA A 7 3.11 -0.13 11.83
CA ALA A 7 1.88 -0.37 12.57
C ALA A 7 2.19 -1.02 13.93
N ARG A 8 1.46 -0.64 14.97
CA ARG A 8 1.61 -1.19 16.33
C ARG A 8 0.24 -1.54 16.90
N ASP A 9 0.06 -2.80 17.26
CA ASP A 9 -1.15 -3.39 17.88
C ASP A 9 -2.45 -2.93 17.22
N LEU A 10 -2.47 -2.90 15.87
CA LEU A 10 -3.66 -2.45 15.12
C LEU A 10 -4.84 -3.38 15.37
N ARG A 11 -5.97 -2.79 15.74
CA ARG A 11 -7.25 -3.47 15.86
C ARG A 11 -8.31 -2.73 15.07
N VAL A 12 -9.04 -3.48 14.25
CA VAL A 12 -10.17 -2.96 13.47
C VAL A 12 -11.37 -3.87 13.69
N ALA A 13 -12.45 -3.31 14.22
CA ALA A 13 -13.68 -4.04 14.45
C ALA A 13 -14.40 -4.34 13.12
N GLY A 14 -14.97 -5.53 13.01
CA GLY A 14 -15.90 -5.90 11.95
C GLY A 14 -17.28 -6.21 12.52
N PRO A 15 -18.28 -6.44 11.65
CA PRO A 15 -19.66 -6.63 12.09
C PRO A 15 -19.88 -7.91 12.91
N THR A 16 -19.11 -8.97 12.67
CA THR A 16 -19.26 -10.26 13.37
C THR A 16 -17.96 -10.74 14.01
N ARG A 17 -16.81 -10.32 13.48
CA ARG A 17 -15.46 -10.63 14.00
C ARG A 17 -14.53 -9.46 13.73
N PRO A 18 -13.42 -9.33 14.46
CA PRO A 18 -12.40 -8.36 14.13
C PRO A 18 -11.92 -8.54 12.68
N LEU A 19 -11.72 -7.42 11.96
CA LEU A 19 -11.05 -7.41 10.65
C LEU A 19 -9.54 -7.43 10.81
N LEU A 20 -9.02 -6.76 11.86
CA LEU A 20 -7.63 -6.85 12.32
C LEU A 20 -7.63 -6.99 13.84
N ASP A 21 -6.72 -7.82 14.37
CA ASP A 21 -6.61 -8.08 15.81
C ASP A 21 -5.15 -8.19 16.24
N GLY A 22 -4.57 -7.07 16.68
CA GLY A 22 -3.23 -7.02 17.24
C GLY A 22 -2.10 -7.07 16.19
N ILE A 23 -2.29 -6.44 15.02
CA ILE A 23 -1.28 -6.42 13.97
C ILE A 23 -0.18 -5.41 14.28
N SER A 24 1.06 -5.91 14.34
CA SER A 24 2.27 -5.08 14.39
C SER A 24 3.19 -5.45 13.23
N VAL A 25 3.57 -4.45 12.41
CA VAL A 25 4.40 -4.65 11.22
C VAL A 25 5.20 -3.39 10.88
N VAL A 26 6.37 -3.56 10.26
CA VAL A 26 7.19 -2.46 9.75
C VAL A 26 7.55 -2.75 8.30
N ALA A 27 7.19 -1.84 7.40
CA ALA A 27 7.65 -1.79 6.01
C ALA A 27 8.73 -0.71 5.88
N ARG A 28 9.82 -0.99 5.17
CA ARG A 28 10.99 -0.09 5.03
C ARG A 28 11.14 0.39 3.60
N ALA A 29 11.63 1.61 3.45
CA ALA A 29 12.02 2.14 2.15
C ALA A 29 13.08 1.25 1.49
N GLY A 30 13.04 1.19 0.16
CA GLY A 30 13.96 0.35 -0.61
C GLY A 30 13.57 -1.13 -0.69
N ARG A 31 12.49 -1.53 -0.02
CA ARG A 31 12.01 -2.93 0.04
C ARG A 31 10.52 -3.01 -0.23
N VAL A 32 10.10 -4.13 -0.80
CA VAL A 32 8.69 -4.47 -0.99
C VAL A 32 8.27 -5.47 0.07
N LEU A 33 7.30 -5.09 0.91
CA LEU A 33 6.65 -5.97 1.86
C LEU A 33 5.41 -6.61 1.23
N ALA A 34 5.42 -7.92 1.05
CA ALA A 34 4.24 -8.68 0.68
C ALA A 34 3.33 -8.93 1.89
N VAL A 35 2.03 -8.73 1.71
CA VAL A 35 0.98 -9.12 2.65
C VAL A 35 0.18 -10.23 1.99
N THR A 36 0.38 -11.47 2.42
CA THR A 36 -0.30 -12.64 1.86
C THR A 36 -1.45 -13.12 2.75
N GLY A 37 -2.29 -14.00 2.23
CA GLY A 37 -3.42 -14.60 2.94
C GLY A 37 -4.64 -14.79 2.06
N SER A 38 -5.57 -15.60 2.52
CA SER A 38 -6.82 -15.90 1.81
C SER A 38 -7.72 -14.67 1.65
N SER A 39 -8.73 -14.76 0.78
CA SER A 39 -9.75 -13.71 0.69
C SER A 39 -10.44 -13.52 2.05
N GLY A 40 -10.61 -12.28 2.47
CA GLY A 40 -11.19 -11.93 3.78
C GLY A 40 -10.25 -12.09 4.98
N SER A 41 -8.95 -12.35 4.78
CA SER A 41 -7.97 -12.43 5.88
C SER A 41 -7.61 -11.08 6.52
N GLY A 42 -7.98 -9.94 5.90
CA GLY A 42 -7.72 -8.60 6.42
C GLY A 42 -6.70 -7.77 5.63
N LYS A 43 -6.15 -8.26 4.50
CA LYS A 43 -5.14 -7.57 3.69
C LYS A 43 -5.56 -6.15 3.29
N THR A 44 -6.71 -6.01 2.62
CA THR A 44 -7.28 -4.71 2.20
C THR A 44 -7.48 -3.77 3.39
N THR A 45 -7.95 -4.30 4.53
CA THR A 45 -8.14 -3.51 5.75
C THR A 45 -6.81 -3.01 6.30
N LEU A 46 -5.78 -3.87 6.32
CA LEU A 46 -4.44 -3.48 6.76
C LEU A 46 -3.87 -2.36 5.86
N LEU A 47 -3.92 -2.52 4.55
CA LEU A 47 -3.48 -1.49 3.61
C LEU A 47 -4.26 -0.18 3.80
N SER A 48 -5.58 -0.26 4.00
CA SER A 48 -6.43 0.92 4.23
C SER A 48 -6.07 1.67 5.50
N VAL A 49 -5.70 0.97 6.59
CA VAL A 49 -5.23 1.60 7.83
C VAL A 49 -3.83 2.19 7.66
N LEU A 50 -2.90 1.43 7.05
CA LEU A 50 -1.53 1.89 6.78
C LEU A 50 -1.50 3.14 5.90
N GLY A 51 -2.48 3.28 5.00
CA GLY A 51 -2.61 4.43 4.13
C GLY A 51 -3.48 5.57 4.68
N GLY A 52 -4.06 5.43 5.87
CA GLY A 52 -4.89 6.47 6.49
C GLY A 52 -6.29 6.62 5.89
N LEU A 53 -6.77 5.64 5.08
CA LEU A 53 -8.14 5.62 4.55
C LEU A 53 -9.15 5.16 5.60
N VAL A 54 -8.72 4.33 6.54
CA VAL A 54 -9.54 3.79 7.63
C VAL A 54 -8.82 4.00 8.96
N ALA A 55 -9.54 4.52 9.94
CA ALA A 55 -9.00 4.64 11.30
C ALA A 55 -9.08 3.29 12.03
N ALA A 56 -8.01 2.91 12.72
CA ALA A 56 -8.04 1.78 13.63
C ALA A 56 -8.88 2.08 14.88
N ASN A 57 -9.51 1.06 15.47
CA ASN A 57 -10.21 1.17 16.75
C ASN A 57 -9.23 1.20 17.93
N ALA A 58 -8.06 0.57 17.79
CA ALA A 58 -6.94 0.62 18.73
C ALA A 58 -5.63 0.41 17.98
N GLY A 59 -4.51 0.77 18.62
CA GLY A 59 -3.21 0.80 18.00
C GLY A 59 -3.00 2.02 17.10
N GLU A 60 -1.87 2.08 16.44
CA GLU A 60 -1.50 3.21 15.59
C GLU A 60 -0.75 2.77 14.33
N ALA A 61 -0.88 3.54 13.25
CA ALA A 61 -0.03 3.46 12.08
C ALA A 61 0.69 4.80 11.89
N ALA A 62 1.99 4.75 11.58
CA ALA A 62 2.82 5.93 11.47
C ALA A 62 3.84 5.78 10.32
N TYR A 63 4.09 6.88 9.60
CA TYR A 63 5.20 7.03 8.68
C TYR A 63 6.27 7.91 9.32
N ASP A 64 7.47 7.38 9.55
CA ASP A 64 8.58 8.05 10.25
C ASP A 64 8.15 8.67 11.60
N GLY A 65 7.28 7.98 12.33
CA GLY A 65 6.71 8.45 13.60
C GLY A 65 5.61 9.51 13.46
N GLY A 66 5.31 9.98 12.26
CA GLY A 66 4.19 10.88 11.98
C GLY A 66 2.92 10.11 11.54
N PRO A 67 1.72 10.71 11.70
CA PRO A 67 0.46 10.04 11.37
C PRO A 67 0.35 9.75 9.86
N VAL A 68 -0.25 8.61 9.49
CA VAL A 68 -0.52 8.22 8.10
C VAL A 68 -1.72 8.91 7.47
N GLY A 69 -2.55 9.56 8.27
CA GLY A 69 -3.72 10.31 7.81
C GLY A 69 -3.94 11.57 8.64
N THR A 70 -4.73 12.50 8.09
CA THR A 70 -5.15 13.70 8.81
C THR A 70 -6.32 13.40 9.75
N ARG A 71 -6.61 14.33 10.70
CA ARG A 71 -7.80 14.23 11.55
C ARG A 71 -9.12 14.24 10.76
N GLY A 72 -9.10 14.70 9.50
CA GLY A 72 -10.25 14.67 8.59
C GLY A 72 -10.45 13.35 7.86
N GLY A 73 -9.58 12.34 8.08
CA GLY A 73 -9.63 11.04 7.40
C GLY A 73 -9.01 11.05 5.99
N GLU A 74 -8.21 12.06 5.67
CA GLU A 74 -7.47 12.12 4.40
C GLU A 74 -6.11 11.43 4.56
N PRO A 75 -5.67 10.64 3.57
CA PRO A 75 -4.33 10.07 3.54
C PRO A 75 -3.23 11.14 3.65
N ARG A 76 -2.07 10.75 4.19
CA ARG A 76 -0.87 11.58 4.15
C ARG A 76 -0.51 11.91 2.69
N ARG A 77 -0.08 13.15 2.43
CA ARG A 77 0.50 13.52 1.12
C ARG A 77 1.71 12.61 0.81
N GLY A 78 1.85 12.23 -0.46
CA GLY A 78 2.88 11.29 -0.89
C GLY A 78 2.50 9.81 -0.70
N THR A 79 1.26 9.50 -0.31
CA THR A 79 0.73 8.13 -0.30
C THR A 79 -0.09 7.88 -1.57
N ALA A 80 0.25 6.81 -2.29
CA ALA A 80 -0.51 6.36 -3.46
C ALA A 80 -1.09 4.96 -3.25
N PHE A 81 -2.23 4.71 -3.91
CA PHE A 81 -2.96 3.45 -3.81
C PHE A 81 -3.20 2.83 -5.18
N VAL A 82 -2.96 1.53 -5.28
CA VAL A 82 -3.55 0.66 -6.30
C VAL A 82 -4.65 -0.13 -5.60
N LEU A 83 -5.90 0.18 -5.95
CA LEU A 83 -7.08 -0.44 -5.32
C LEU A 83 -7.53 -1.66 -6.12
N GLN A 84 -8.05 -2.68 -5.46
CA GLN A 84 -8.59 -3.89 -6.08
C GLN A 84 -9.71 -3.57 -7.10
N THR A 85 -10.50 -2.52 -6.87
CA THR A 85 -11.57 -2.05 -7.78
C THR A 85 -11.09 -0.95 -8.72
N TYR A 86 -9.76 -0.82 -8.94
CA TYR A 86 -9.07 0.18 -9.75
C TYR A 86 -9.26 1.63 -9.28
N GLY A 87 -10.45 2.03 -8.83
CA GLY A 87 -10.76 3.40 -8.41
C GLY A 87 -10.62 4.43 -9.55
N LEU A 88 -10.82 4.01 -10.80
CA LEU A 88 -10.78 4.87 -11.99
C LEU A 88 -12.12 5.55 -12.19
N VAL A 89 -12.09 6.75 -12.78
CA VAL A 89 -13.28 7.54 -13.10
C VAL A 89 -13.80 7.13 -14.48
N PRO A 90 -14.99 6.51 -14.59
CA PRO A 90 -15.45 5.89 -15.84
C PRO A 90 -15.65 6.85 -17.02
N THR A 91 -15.88 8.11 -16.74
CA THR A 91 -16.14 9.16 -17.75
C THR A 91 -14.86 9.84 -18.27
N LEU A 92 -13.71 9.47 -17.74
CA LEU A 92 -12.40 9.99 -18.14
C LEU A 92 -11.67 8.96 -19.01
N THR A 93 -10.75 9.44 -19.86
CA THR A 93 -9.81 8.58 -20.59
C THR A 93 -8.76 7.97 -19.66
N ALA A 94 -7.94 7.06 -20.18
CA ALA A 94 -6.84 6.48 -19.45
C ALA A 94 -5.84 7.56 -18.99
N GLU A 95 -5.43 8.46 -19.89
CA GLU A 95 -4.53 9.58 -19.57
C GLU A 95 -5.14 10.54 -18.56
N GLU A 96 -6.39 10.93 -18.73
CA GLU A 96 -7.09 11.81 -17.79
C GLU A 96 -7.20 11.21 -16.39
N ASN A 97 -7.40 9.88 -16.27
CA ASN A 97 -7.42 9.17 -15.00
C ASN A 97 -6.06 9.21 -14.28
N VAL A 98 -4.96 9.17 -15.01
CA VAL A 98 -3.62 9.32 -14.43
C VAL A 98 -3.35 10.78 -14.09
N ALA A 99 -3.63 11.70 -15.01
CA ALA A 99 -3.36 13.12 -14.85
C ALA A 99 -4.16 13.77 -13.71
N ILE A 100 -5.43 13.35 -13.48
CA ILE A 100 -6.28 13.96 -12.44
C ILE A 100 -5.70 13.78 -11.03
N ALA A 101 -5.04 12.67 -10.75
CA ALA A 101 -4.38 12.42 -9.46
C ALA A 101 -3.21 13.40 -9.24
N LEU A 102 -2.45 13.68 -10.28
CA LEU A 102 -1.35 14.64 -10.26
C LEU A 102 -1.86 16.08 -10.09
N ARG A 103 -2.92 16.44 -10.80
CA ARG A 103 -3.55 17.76 -10.67
C ARG A 103 -4.16 17.99 -9.29
N ALA A 104 -4.73 16.95 -8.68
CA ALA A 104 -5.21 17.01 -7.29
C ALA A 104 -4.07 17.21 -6.28
N ALA A 105 -2.84 16.87 -6.66
CA ALA A 105 -1.62 17.11 -5.89
C ALA A 105 -0.91 18.43 -6.28
N ASP A 106 -1.62 19.37 -6.90
CA ASP A 106 -1.14 20.69 -7.33
C ASP A 106 -0.03 20.64 -8.42
N VAL A 107 0.10 19.53 -9.18
CA VAL A 107 1.01 19.46 -10.33
C VAL A 107 0.44 20.27 -11.49
N GLU A 108 1.31 21.04 -12.15
CA GLU A 108 0.94 21.88 -13.28
C GLU A 108 0.36 21.04 -14.44
N PRO A 109 -0.71 21.50 -15.15
CA PRO A 109 -1.42 20.68 -16.15
C PRO A 109 -0.55 20.05 -17.23
N ARG A 110 0.43 20.78 -17.75
CA ARG A 110 1.34 20.26 -18.77
C ARG A 110 2.27 19.17 -18.22
N GLU A 111 2.83 19.39 -17.05
CA GLU A 111 3.65 18.40 -16.35
C GLU A 111 2.84 17.17 -16.00
N ALA A 112 1.60 17.33 -15.54
CA ALA A 112 0.69 16.23 -15.24
C ALA A 112 0.43 15.34 -16.46
N ALA A 113 0.20 15.94 -17.65
CA ALA A 113 0.03 15.21 -18.89
C ALA A 113 1.31 14.47 -19.32
N GLU A 114 2.47 15.13 -19.26
CA GLU A 114 3.77 14.54 -19.59
C GLU A 114 4.08 13.33 -18.68
N ARG A 115 3.82 13.46 -17.37
CA ARG A 115 4.01 12.37 -16.38
C ARG A 115 3.00 11.24 -16.55
N ALA A 116 1.75 11.58 -16.91
CA ALA A 116 0.72 10.58 -17.20
C ALA A 116 1.09 9.74 -18.43
N ALA A 117 1.48 10.38 -19.52
CA ALA A 117 1.92 9.69 -20.74
C ALA A 117 3.11 8.76 -20.46
N ALA A 118 4.13 9.25 -19.74
CA ALA A 118 5.29 8.44 -19.37
C ALA A 118 4.93 7.23 -18.49
N ALA A 119 3.99 7.37 -17.55
CA ALA A 119 3.54 6.27 -16.70
C ALA A 119 2.73 5.23 -17.49
N LEU A 120 1.89 5.65 -18.43
CA LEU A 120 1.16 4.73 -19.33
C LEU A 120 2.12 3.95 -20.24
N ASP A 121 3.17 4.62 -20.75
CA ASP A 121 4.21 3.97 -21.57
C ASP A 121 4.95 2.90 -20.78
N ARG A 122 5.40 3.19 -19.57
CA ARG A 122 6.05 2.23 -18.66
C ARG A 122 5.20 0.97 -18.43
N LEU A 123 3.89 1.10 -18.37
CA LEU A 123 2.95 -0.01 -18.17
C LEU A 123 2.45 -0.64 -19.48
N GLY A 124 3.02 -0.24 -20.65
CA GLY A 124 2.67 -0.80 -21.95
C GLY A 124 1.21 -0.56 -22.37
N VAL A 125 0.66 0.61 -22.01
CA VAL A 125 -0.71 1.02 -22.34
C VAL A 125 -0.79 2.44 -22.94
N ALA A 126 0.33 2.94 -23.50
CA ALA A 126 0.37 4.27 -24.10
C ALA A 126 -0.61 4.44 -25.27
N ASP A 127 -0.81 3.37 -26.06
CA ASP A 127 -1.75 3.32 -27.18
C ASP A 127 -3.24 3.43 -26.75
N LEU A 128 -3.52 3.33 -25.47
CA LEU A 128 -4.86 3.43 -24.86
C LEU A 128 -5.12 4.79 -24.22
N ALA A 129 -4.18 5.74 -24.25
CA ALA A 129 -4.22 7.01 -23.54
C ALA A 129 -5.55 7.77 -23.76
N ASP A 130 -6.03 7.84 -25.00
CA ASP A 130 -7.26 8.54 -25.39
C ASP A 130 -8.54 7.71 -25.25
N ARG A 131 -8.44 6.44 -24.81
CA ARG A 131 -9.62 5.57 -24.65
C ARG A 131 -10.32 5.81 -23.32
N LEU A 132 -11.65 5.77 -23.35
CA LEU A 132 -12.45 5.78 -22.13
C LEU A 132 -12.22 4.50 -21.33
N ILE A 133 -12.27 4.60 -20.00
CA ILE A 133 -12.10 3.47 -19.10
C ILE A 133 -13.11 2.34 -19.39
N SER A 134 -14.32 2.68 -19.81
CA SER A 134 -15.37 1.71 -20.17
C SER A 134 -15.05 0.86 -21.41
N GLU A 135 -14.04 1.23 -22.19
CA GLU A 135 -13.61 0.52 -23.41
C GLU A 135 -12.43 -0.43 -23.14
N LEU A 136 -11.90 -0.44 -21.91
CA LEU A 136 -10.71 -1.21 -21.53
C LEU A 136 -11.06 -2.56 -20.93
N SER A 137 -10.22 -3.57 -21.19
CA SER A 137 -10.28 -4.87 -20.51
C SER A 137 -9.81 -4.75 -19.05
N GLY A 138 -10.12 -5.76 -18.20
CA GLY A 138 -9.70 -5.80 -16.80
C GLY A 138 -8.21 -5.61 -16.62
N GLY A 139 -7.38 -6.34 -17.36
CA GLY A 139 -5.92 -6.19 -17.30
C GLY A 139 -5.40 -4.83 -17.80
N GLN A 140 -6.10 -4.18 -18.74
CA GLN A 140 -5.77 -2.81 -19.17
C GLN A 140 -6.15 -1.79 -18.07
N LEU A 141 -7.33 -1.94 -17.45
CA LEU A 141 -7.76 -1.13 -16.31
C LEU A 141 -6.78 -1.24 -15.13
N GLN A 142 -6.33 -2.45 -14.85
CA GLN A 142 -5.35 -2.72 -13.80
C GLN A 142 -4.05 -1.94 -14.06
N ARG A 143 -3.49 -2.02 -15.27
CA ARG A 143 -2.26 -1.31 -15.63
C ARG A 143 -2.43 0.22 -15.62
N VAL A 144 -3.58 0.76 -16.03
CA VAL A 144 -3.90 2.19 -15.91
C VAL A 144 -3.97 2.61 -14.44
N ALA A 145 -4.58 1.80 -13.56
CA ALA A 145 -4.64 2.08 -12.12
C ALA A 145 -3.24 2.08 -11.47
N VAL A 146 -2.37 1.14 -11.88
CA VAL A 146 -0.96 1.14 -11.45
C VAL A 146 -0.25 2.37 -11.99
N ALA A 147 -0.38 2.70 -13.29
CA ALA A 147 0.22 3.90 -13.89
C ALA A 147 -0.15 5.17 -13.12
N ARG A 148 -1.42 5.33 -12.72
CA ARG A 148 -1.89 6.46 -11.91
C ARG A 148 -1.14 6.55 -10.56
N ALA A 149 -0.95 5.43 -9.88
CA ALA A 149 -0.26 5.42 -8.60
C ALA A 149 1.23 5.77 -8.77
N LEU A 150 1.88 5.21 -9.78
CA LEU A 150 3.31 5.42 -10.05
C LEU A 150 3.63 6.82 -10.58
N ALA A 151 2.72 7.42 -11.37
CA ALA A 151 2.88 8.78 -11.89
C ALA A 151 3.03 9.82 -10.76
N ALA A 152 2.45 9.56 -9.59
CA ALA A 152 2.54 10.43 -8.41
C ALA A 152 3.93 10.45 -7.78
N VAL A 153 4.83 9.51 -8.12
CA VAL A 153 6.17 9.36 -7.49
C VAL A 153 6.02 9.31 -5.96
N PRO A 154 5.33 8.30 -5.42
CA PRO A 154 4.93 8.31 -4.02
C PRO A 154 6.09 8.02 -3.06
N ASP A 155 6.01 8.55 -1.82
CA ASP A 155 6.84 8.10 -0.70
C ASP A 155 6.37 6.74 -0.16
N VAL A 156 5.05 6.49 -0.23
CA VAL A 156 4.39 5.25 0.21
C VAL A 156 3.49 4.74 -0.91
N LEU A 157 3.72 3.52 -1.37
CA LEU A 157 2.89 2.83 -2.35
C LEU A 157 2.19 1.64 -1.68
N LEU A 158 0.86 1.65 -1.68
CA LEU A 158 0.03 0.57 -1.15
C LEU A 158 -0.75 -0.06 -2.31
N ALA A 159 -0.44 -1.31 -2.65
CA ALA A 159 -1.02 -2.00 -3.78
C ALA A 159 -1.83 -3.22 -3.33
N ASP A 160 -3.14 -3.20 -3.56
CA ASP A 160 -4.05 -4.29 -3.22
C ASP A 160 -4.39 -5.10 -4.47
N GLU A 161 -3.86 -6.32 -4.55
CA GLU A 161 -4.01 -7.27 -5.67
C GLU A 161 -3.66 -6.62 -7.04
N PRO A 162 -2.49 -5.98 -7.21
CA PRO A 162 -2.19 -5.17 -8.40
C PRO A 162 -2.01 -5.98 -9.69
N THR A 163 -2.07 -7.30 -9.62
CA THR A 163 -1.78 -8.22 -10.72
C THR A 163 -2.89 -9.25 -10.99
N SER A 164 -4.02 -9.17 -10.27
CA SER A 164 -5.07 -10.20 -10.28
C SER A 164 -5.74 -10.45 -11.64
N GLU A 165 -5.75 -9.44 -12.53
CA GLU A 165 -6.37 -9.50 -13.87
C GLU A 165 -5.33 -9.61 -15.00
N LEU A 166 -4.08 -9.95 -14.68
CA LEU A 166 -2.97 -9.93 -15.63
C LEU A 166 -2.50 -11.34 -16.00
N ASP A 167 -2.12 -11.50 -17.27
CA ASP A 167 -1.30 -12.63 -17.69
C ASP A 167 0.14 -12.51 -17.12
N GLU A 168 0.92 -13.56 -17.27
CA GLU A 168 2.28 -13.67 -16.71
C GLU A 168 3.19 -12.52 -17.15
N VAL A 169 3.18 -12.16 -18.43
CA VAL A 169 4.05 -11.10 -18.98
C VAL A 169 3.70 -9.73 -18.38
N ASN A 170 2.42 -9.40 -18.34
CA ASN A 170 1.96 -8.14 -17.78
C ASN A 170 2.08 -8.11 -16.23
N ARG A 171 1.90 -9.26 -15.56
CA ARG A 171 2.15 -9.41 -14.12
C ARG A 171 3.61 -9.07 -13.79
N ASP A 172 4.56 -9.67 -14.51
CA ASP A 172 5.97 -9.46 -14.25
C ASP A 172 6.39 -8.01 -14.55
N LEU A 173 5.82 -7.38 -15.60
CA LEU A 173 6.01 -5.96 -15.87
C LEU A 173 5.52 -5.09 -14.69
N VAL A 174 4.30 -5.31 -14.18
CA VAL A 174 3.75 -4.54 -13.07
C VAL A 174 4.56 -4.73 -11.79
N VAL A 175 4.98 -5.96 -11.47
CA VAL A 175 5.83 -6.23 -10.30
C VAL A 175 7.18 -5.54 -10.44
N ALA A 176 7.81 -5.58 -11.63
CA ALA A 176 9.07 -4.88 -11.87
C ALA A 176 8.94 -3.37 -11.67
N GLU A 177 7.86 -2.74 -12.15
CA GLU A 177 7.60 -1.32 -11.98
C GLU A 177 7.34 -0.93 -10.51
N ILE A 178 6.60 -1.76 -9.76
CA ILE A 178 6.40 -1.58 -8.31
C ILE A 178 7.74 -1.70 -7.55
N ARG A 179 8.59 -2.67 -7.90
CA ARG A 179 9.92 -2.82 -7.31
C ARG A 179 10.84 -1.63 -7.65
N ALA A 180 10.73 -1.07 -8.85
CA ALA A 180 11.47 0.14 -9.22
C ALA A 180 11.11 1.33 -8.32
N GLU A 181 9.85 1.44 -7.86
CA GLU A 181 9.46 2.47 -6.89
C GLU A 181 10.14 2.26 -5.53
N ALA A 182 10.19 1.01 -5.03
CA ALA A 182 10.92 0.70 -3.80
C ALA A 182 12.41 1.08 -3.95
N LEU A 183 13.06 0.69 -5.05
CA LEU A 183 14.47 1.01 -5.31
C LEU A 183 14.75 2.53 -5.39
N ARG A 184 13.74 3.35 -5.73
CA ARG A 184 13.82 4.82 -5.67
C ARG A 184 13.71 5.37 -4.24
N GLY A 185 13.43 4.54 -3.26
CA GLY A 185 13.33 4.90 -1.85
C GLY A 185 11.89 4.99 -1.31
N ALA A 186 10.88 4.60 -2.07
CA ALA A 186 9.52 4.48 -1.55
C ALA A 186 9.40 3.30 -0.56
N VAL A 187 8.49 3.44 0.40
CA VAL A 187 8.01 2.30 1.19
C VAL A 187 6.88 1.64 0.41
N VAL A 188 7.03 0.36 0.10
CA VAL A 188 6.05 -0.39 -0.71
C VAL A 188 5.44 -1.53 0.10
N VAL A 189 4.10 -1.58 0.16
CA VAL A 189 3.33 -2.71 0.72
C VAL A 189 2.41 -3.24 -0.37
N LEU A 190 2.55 -4.53 -0.69
CA LEU A 190 1.79 -5.19 -1.74
C LEU A 190 1.00 -6.35 -1.15
N ALA A 191 -0.34 -6.27 -1.20
CA ALA A 191 -1.21 -7.37 -0.84
C ALA A 191 -1.46 -8.27 -2.05
N THR A 192 -1.26 -9.58 -1.88
CA THR A 192 -1.52 -10.57 -2.92
C THR A 192 -1.86 -11.94 -2.35
N HIS A 193 -2.59 -12.73 -3.11
CA HIS A 193 -2.77 -14.16 -2.87
C HIS A 193 -1.95 -15.03 -3.86
N ASP A 194 -1.22 -14.38 -4.79
CA ASP A 194 -0.38 -15.06 -5.78
C ASP A 194 1.02 -15.33 -5.17
N PRO A 195 1.42 -16.61 -4.99
CA PRO A 195 2.71 -16.97 -4.42
C PRO A 195 3.89 -16.55 -5.30
N ASP A 196 3.71 -16.48 -6.64
CA ASP A 196 4.77 -16.09 -7.56
C ASP A 196 5.07 -14.59 -7.45
N VAL A 197 4.06 -13.78 -7.14
CA VAL A 197 4.21 -12.35 -6.85
C VAL A 197 4.86 -12.15 -5.48
N ALA A 198 4.40 -12.88 -4.46
CA ALA A 198 4.97 -12.81 -3.11
C ALA A 198 6.44 -13.20 -3.09
N ALA A 199 6.84 -14.24 -3.85
CA ALA A 199 8.22 -14.69 -3.96
C ALA A 199 9.17 -13.66 -4.61
N GLN A 200 8.64 -12.67 -5.33
CA GLN A 200 9.40 -11.57 -5.91
C GLN A 200 9.56 -10.37 -4.96
N CYS A 201 8.91 -10.39 -3.79
CA CYS A 201 9.02 -9.36 -2.76
C CYS A 201 10.19 -9.63 -1.80
N ASP A 202 10.63 -8.60 -1.08
CA ASP A 202 11.80 -8.67 -0.21
C ASP A 202 11.48 -9.21 1.19
N ASP A 203 10.28 -8.91 1.67
CA ASP A 203 9.75 -9.37 2.96
C ASP A 203 8.32 -9.86 2.77
N GLU A 204 7.86 -10.77 3.63
CA GLU A 204 6.51 -11.30 3.59
C GLU A 204 5.92 -11.41 5.01
N ILE A 205 4.65 -11.03 5.14
CA ILE A 205 3.80 -11.39 6.28
C ILE A 205 2.57 -12.14 5.78
N HIS A 206 2.12 -13.13 6.55
CA HIS A 206 0.93 -13.91 6.23
C HIS A 206 -0.21 -13.61 7.20
N LEU A 207 -1.38 -13.21 6.68
CA LEU A 207 -2.58 -12.92 7.45
C LEU A 207 -3.56 -14.09 7.43
N VAL A 208 -4.01 -14.48 8.62
CA VAL A 208 -5.09 -15.45 8.84
C VAL A 208 -6.09 -14.84 9.80
N ASP A 209 -7.34 -14.68 9.36
CA ASP A 209 -8.45 -14.17 10.18
C ASP A 209 -8.14 -12.88 10.98
N GLY A 210 -7.45 -11.94 10.32
CA GLY A 210 -7.11 -10.63 10.90
C GLY A 210 -5.90 -10.64 11.83
N ARG A 211 -5.13 -11.73 11.91
CA ARG A 211 -3.92 -11.89 12.72
C ARG A 211 -2.74 -12.29 11.86
N LEU A 212 -1.53 -11.97 12.34
CA LEU A 212 -0.32 -12.53 11.75
C LEU A 212 -0.25 -14.03 12.05
N ALA A 213 0.04 -14.86 11.04
CA ALA A 213 0.36 -16.25 11.26
C ALA A 213 1.69 -16.38 12.05
N GLU A 214 1.83 -17.38 12.92
CA GLU A 214 2.96 -17.56 13.85
C GLU A 214 4.34 -17.74 13.21
N ALA A 215 4.46 -17.78 11.89
CA ALA A 215 5.71 -17.90 11.15
C ALA A 215 6.00 -16.64 10.32
N ALA A 216 6.33 -15.51 10.97
CA ALA A 216 6.99 -14.41 10.26
C ALA A 216 8.49 -14.75 10.14
N PRO A 217 9.12 -14.69 8.93
CA PRO A 217 10.55 -14.89 8.79
C PRO A 217 11.34 -13.83 9.56
N ALA A 218 12.51 -14.22 10.08
CA ALA A 218 13.41 -13.37 10.84
C ALA A 218 13.83 -12.14 10.00
N GLY A 219 13.26 -10.98 10.31
CA GLY A 219 13.50 -9.70 9.60
C GLY A 219 12.36 -8.70 9.81
N VAL A 220 11.15 -9.16 10.02
CA VAL A 220 10.00 -8.32 10.39
C VAL A 220 9.99 -8.21 11.91
N LEU A 221 10.33 -7.04 12.45
CA LEU A 221 10.27 -6.81 13.89
C LEU A 221 8.79 -6.82 14.33
N VAL A 222 8.34 -7.99 14.83
CA VAL A 222 7.18 -8.07 15.70
C VAL A 222 7.68 -7.55 17.05
N SER A 223 7.34 -6.32 17.42
CA SER A 223 7.72 -5.79 18.73
C SER A 223 6.81 -6.39 19.81
N ASP A 224 7.14 -7.57 20.32
CA ASP A 224 6.67 -8.04 21.60
C ASP A 224 7.57 -7.42 22.67
N GLU A 225 7.19 -6.25 23.21
CA GLU A 225 7.48 -5.90 24.60
C GLU A 225 6.47 -4.86 25.12
N PRO A 226 5.58 -5.26 26.05
CA PRO A 226 4.95 -4.28 26.92
C PRO A 226 6.00 -3.80 27.92
N GLY A 227 6.31 -2.51 27.91
CA GLY A 227 7.24 -1.88 28.84
C GLY A 227 6.88 -2.18 30.28
N HIS A 228 7.68 -2.99 30.94
CA HIS A 228 7.73 -3.04 32.39
C HIS A 228 8.49 -1.81 32.89
N GLU A 229 7.75 -0.79 33.24
CA GLU A 229 8.22 0.27 34.13
C GLU A 229 8.53 -0.34 35.49
N HIS A 230 9.80 -0.60 35.75
CA HIS A 230 10.27 -0.95 37.08
C HIS A 230 10.21 0.30 37.96
N ASP A 231 9.23 0.28 38.87
CA ASP A 231 9.04 1.18 40.00
C ASP A 231 10.28 1.11 40.92
N LEU A 232 11.19 2.08 40.79
CA LEU A 232 12.31 2.30 41.70
C LEU A 232 11.96 3.43 42.69
N TYR A 233 11.07 3.17 43.62
CA TYR A 233 10.93 3.98 44.84
C TYR A 233 10.87 3.10 46.10
N ARG A 234 12.04 2.65 46.59
CA ARG A 234 12.20 2.33 48.02
C ARG A 234 12.84 3.53 48.71
N ARG A 235 12.05 4.20 49.52
CA ARG A 235 12.56 5.13 50.57
C ARG A 235 13.21 4.32 51.67
N PRO A 236 14.38 4.74 52.22
CA PRO A 236 14.86 4.29 53.50
C PRO A 236 14.22 5.16 54.58
N GLY A 237 13.67 4.54 55.59
CA GLY A 237 13.08 5.24 56.71
C GLY A 237 13.15 4.47 58.01
N SER A 238 14.01 4.95 58.90
CA SER A 238 14.06 4.80 60.38
C SER A 238 13.90 3.39 60.93
#